data_90dff34a7fba6614ccbc03eab1808df0
#
_entry.id   90dff34a7fba6614ccbc03eab1808df0
#
_cell.length_a   1.000
_cell.length_b   1.000
_cell.length_c   1.000
_cell.angle_alpha   90.00
_cell.angle_beta   90.00
_cell.angle_gamma   90.00
#
_symmetry.space_group_name_H-M   'P 1'
#
loop_
_entity.id
_entity.type
_entity.pdbx_description
1 polymer ?
#
loop_
_entity_poly.entity_id
_entity_poly.type
_entity_poly.pdbx_seq_one_letter_code
_entity_poly.pdbx_strand_id
1 'polypeptide(L)'
;YNSYMHGRQYYYGLSLGAAYKFSDNFSAFAGVRGVYASTNYYGYVEDIKVGNMPLYKVLDPTKETAANIELSCDQSGVGFTPIIGVDFKTGKWNFAAKYEFKTRIRLKNKSVNQVPSIGNLPDNLRNAYIAGGVPEAAANAIIGNPDIQGAMGQLKTEFDTKLEKAIGEYEDGKKIAGDIPAYLALGVGYSPVDAVRVNVGFHWFDDKHATSYNNRQEKLKRGTLEYNAGVEVDVNKKITLSTGWQNTNYGLPDENLDTPASKRYMDDKSFVVSSNSVAVGGVYHINKKMDLNVAYFHTFYQHKKTSEMVQLSAEKSINYSSDYTRNNNVFAVGLDINF
;
A
#
# COMPACT_ATOMS: atom_id res chain seq x y z
N TYR A 1 6.27 5.69 -24.53
CA TYR A 1 6.48 4.37 -23.86
C TYR A 1 5.17 3.65 -23.68
N ASN A 2 5.23 2.34 -23.60
CA ASN A 2 4.16 1.46 -23.19
C ASN A 2 4.48 0.93 -21.77
N SER A 3 3.49 0.85 -20.88
CA SER A 3 3.71 0.39 -19.51
C SER A 3 2.52 -0.37 -18.95
N TYR A 4 2.82 -1.34 -18.13
CA TYR A 4 1.84 -2.11 -17.38
C TYR A 4 2.36 -2.39 -15.97
N MET A 5 1.47 -2.43 -15.00
CA MET A 5 1.80 -2.85 -13.64
C MET A 5 0.62 -3.57 -13.00
N HIS A 6 0.93 -4.66 -12.32
CA HIS A 6 -0.02 -5.46 -11.55
C HIS A 6 0.62 -5.89 -10.24
N GLY A 7 -0.14 -5.82 -9.14
CA GLY A 7 0.31 -6.29 -7.83
C GLY A 7 -0.81 -7.04 -7.10
N ARG A 8 -0.43 -8.10 -6.40
CA ARG A 8 -1.30 -8.84 -5.48
C ARG A 8 -0.62 -9.00 -4.15
N GLN A 9 -1.37 -8.88 -3.08
CA GLN A 9 -0.87 -9.01 -1.72
C GLN A 9 -1.87 -9.77 -0.86
N TYR A 10 -1.41 -10.84 -0.22
CA TYR A 10 -2.20 -11.69 0.65
C TYR A 10 -1.53 -11.85 2.00
N TYR A 11 -2.32 -11.77 3.05
CA TYR A 11 -1.92 -12.10 4.41
C TYR A 11 -2.84 -13.20 4.92
N TYR A 12 -2.27 -14.35 5.21
CA TYR A 12 -2.98 -15.48 5.80
C TYR A 12 -2.66 -15.52 7.28
N GLY A 13 -3.69 -15.48 8.14
CA GLY A 13 -3.52 -15.48 9.58
C GLY A 13 -4.22 -16.67 10.24
N LEU A 14 -3.50 -17.40 11.08
CA LEU A 14 -4.07 -18.40 11.98
C LEU A 14 -3.89 -17.91 13.41
N SER A 15 -4.99 -17.76 14.15
CA SER A 15 -5.00 -17.30 15.55
C SER A 15 -5.35 -18.44 16.48
N LEU A 16 -4.58 -18.57 17.57
CA LEU A 16 -4.85 -19.45 18.70
C LEU A 16 -4.83 -18.63 19.98
N GLY A 17 -5.76 -18.90 20.87
CA GLY A 17 -5.82 -18.20 22.16
C GLY A 17 -6.83 -18.80 23.10
N ALA A 18 -6.84 -18.29 24.31
CA ALA A 18 -7.76 -18.68 25.34
C ALA A 18 -8.40 -17.46 26.00
N ALA A 19 -9.67 -17.55 26.28
CA ALA A 19 -10.40 -16.60 27.12
C ALA A 19 -10.67 -17.24 28.48
N TYR A 20 -10.49 -16.45 29.53
CA TYR A 20 -10.80 -16.87 30.88
C TYR A 20 -11.76 -15.90 31.55
N LYS A 21 -12.83 -16.43 32.12
CA LYS A 21 -13.84 -15.68 32.85
C LYS A 21 -13.46 -15.64 34.32
N PHE A 22 -12.99 -14.48 34.80
CA PHE A 22 -12.61 -14.27 36.21
C PHE A 22 -13.81 -14.05 37.11
N SER A 23 -14.87 -13.45 36.56
CA SER A 23 -16.14 -13.26 37.27
C SER A 23 -17.28 -13.21 36.24
N ASP A 24 -18.53 -13.08 36.71
CA ASP A 24 -19.69 -12.94 35.80
C ASP A 24 -19.64 -11.67 34.95
N ASN A 25 -18.85 -10.68 35.37
CA ASN A 25 -18.73 -9.40 34.75
C ASN A 25 -17.42 -9.18 33.99
N PHE A 26 -16.38 -9.99 34.26
CA PHE A 26 -15.05 -9.74 33.74
C PHE A 26 -14.41 -10.98 33.12
N SER A 27 -13.93 -10.85 31.92
CA SER A 27 -13.13 -11.85 31.22
C SER A 27 -11.89 -11.24 30.57
N ALA A 28 -10.86 -12.05 30.37
CA ALA A 28 -9.68 -11.68 29.63
C ALA A 28 -9.33 -12.74 28.60
N PHE A 29 -8.67 -12.30 27.55
CA PHE A 29 -8.18 -13.12 26.43
C PHE A 29 -6.67 -12.93 26.27
N ALA A 30 -5.97 -14.02 26.00
CA ALA A 30 -4.59 -13.99 25.52
C ALA A 30 -4.41 -14.99 24.37
N GLY A 31 -3.69 -14.58 23.35
CA GLY A 31 -3.48 -15.43 22.19
C GLY A 31 -2.31 -14.97 21.33
N VAL A 32 -2.09 -15.70 20.24
CA VAL A 32 -1.08 -15.40 19.24
C VAL A 32 -1.68 -15.65 17.84
N ARG A 33 -1.32 -14.79 16.88
CA ARG A 33 -1.61 -15.00 15.47
C ARG A 33 -0.31 -15.26 14.72
N GLY A 34 -0.20 -16.41 14.04
CA GLY A 34 0.79 -16.64 13.01
C GLY A 34 0.32 -16.00 11.71
N VAL A 35 1.19 -15.25 11.05
CA VAL A 35 0.89 -14.59 9.77
C VAL A 35 1.86 -15.07 8.70
N TYR A 36 1.33 -15.48 7.56
CA TYR A 36 2.09 -15.71 6.32
C TYR A 36 1.70 -14.64 5.31
N ALA A 37 2.69 -13.86 4.90
CA ALA A 37 2.53 -12.85 3.85
C ALA A 37 3.05 -13.38 2.52
N SER A 38 2.28 -13.17 1.46
CA SER A 38 2.63 -13.52 0.07
C SER A 38 2.22 -12.36 -0.82
N THR A 39 3.18 -11.82 -1.57
CA THR A 39 2.95 -10.74 -2.51
C THR A 39 3.58 -11.09 -3.86
N ASN A 40 2.96 -10.60 -4.93
CA ASN A 40 3.46 -10.75 -6.28
C ASN A 40 3.33 -9.40 -6.98
N TYR A 41 4.42 -8.96 -7.60
CA TYR A 41 4.47 -7.74 -8.41
C TYR A 41 5.00 -8.09 -9.79
N TYR A 42 4.28 -7.64 -10.80
CA TYR A 42 4.69 -7.73 -12.18
C TYR A 42 4.46 -6.39 -12.88
N GLY A 43 5.41 -5.95 -13.67
CA GLY A 43 5.26 -4.74 -14.46
C GLY A 43 6.36 -4.58 -15.49
N TYR A 44 6.07 -3.78 -16.51
CA TYR A 44 7.05 -3.43 -17.52
C TYR A 44 6.89 -1.98 -17.98
N VAL A 45 7.99 -1.43 -18.48
CA VAL A 45 8.05 -0.21 -19.28
C VAL A 45 8.90 -0.51 -20.51
N GLU A 46 8.32 -0.36 -21.68
CA GLU A 46 8.94 -0.67 -22.97
C GLU A 46 8.66 0.42 -24.01
N ASP A 47 9.24 0.34 -25.19
CA ASP A 47 9.08 1.31 -26.28
C ASP A 47 9.36 2.76 -25.86
N ILE A 48 10.35 2.95 -25.00
CA ILE A 48 10.73 4.26 -24.49
C ILE A 48 11.37 5.08 -25.64
N LYS A 49 10.80 6.28 -25.89
CA LYS A 49 11.27 7.21 -26.93
C LYS A 49 11.57 8.58 -26.33
N VAL A 50 12.57 9.24 -26.90
CA VAL A 50 12.86 10.66 -26.65
C VAL A 50 12.58 11.39 -27.97
N GLY A 51 11.47 12.12 -28.02
CA GLY A 51 10.89 12.57 -29.30
C GLY A 51 10.46 11.38 -30.14
N ASN A 52 10.97 11.27 -31.35
CA ASN A 52 10.72 10.16 -32.26
C ASN A 52 11.80 9.07 -32.22
N MET A 53 12.86 9.27 -31.46
CA MET A 53 13.99 8.34 -31.41
C MET A 53 13.81 7.31 -30.27
N PRO A 54 13.85 6.01 -30.57
CA PRO A 54 13.86 4.97 -29.55
C PRO A 54 15.09 5.09 -28.63
N LEU A 55 14.87 5.03 -27.32
CA LEU A 55 15.94 5.22 -26.33
C LEU A 55 17.02 4.15 -26.40
N TYR A 56 16.68 2.91 -26.79
CA TYR A 56 17.66 1.83 -26.92
C TYR A 56 18.77 2.15 -27.91
N LYS A 57 18.50 2.95 -28.97
CA LYS A 57 19.52 3.36 -29.94
C LYS A 57 20.64 4.22 -29.35
N VAL A 58 20.36 4.87 -28.23
CA VAL A 58 21.35 5.66 -27.47
C VAL A 58 22.05 4.79 -26.42
N LEU A 59 21.28 3.90 -25.75
CA LEU A 59 21.82 3.08 -24.66
C LEU A 59 22.67 1.92 -25.20
N ASP A 60 22.11 1.12 -26.08
CA ASP A 60 22.75 -0.01 -26.76
C ASP A 60 22.01 -0.31 -28.08
N PRO A 61 22.47 0.22 -29.22
CA PRO A 61 21.80 0.06 -30.52
C PRO A 61 21.80 -1.38 -31.01
N THR A 62 22.58 -2.28 -30.43
CA THR A 62 22.64 -3.70 -30.81
C THR A 62 21.51 -4.51 -30.17
N LYS A 63 20.80 -3.94 -29.16
CA LYS A 63 19.78 -4.62 -28.39
C LYS A 63 18.52 -3.77 -28.29
N GLU A 64 17.49 -4.08 -29.04
CA GLU A 64 16.22 -3.33 -29.06
C GLU A 64 15.53 -3.22 -27.69
N THR A 65 15.78 -4.17 -26.79
CA THR A 65 15.25 -4.18 -25.43
C THR A 65 16.16 -3.50 -24.41
N ALA A 66 17.26 -2.84 -24.82
CA ALA A 66 18.23 -2.24 -23.91
C ALA A 66 17.64 -1.15 -23.00
N ALA A 67 16.56 -0.52 -23.44
CA ALA A 67 15.84 0.51 -22.67
C ALA A 67 14.67 -0.05 -21.84
N ASN A 68 14.32 -1.32 -21.99
CA ASN A 68 13.14 -1.89 -21.34
C ASN A 68 13.41 -2.16 -19.87
N ILE A 69 12.37 -1.96 -19.07
CA ILE A 69 12.32 -2.36 -17.66
C ILE A 69 11.25 -3.44 -17.55
N GLU A 70 11.60 -4.57 -16.98
CA GLU A 70 10.63 -5.59 -16.60
C GLU A 70 10.90 -6.01 -15.15
N LEU A 71 9.85 -6.03 -14.36
CA LEU A 71 9.85 -6.43 -12.97
C LEU A 71 8.95 -7.65 -12.81
N SER A 72 9.50 -8.74 -12.31
CA SER A 72 8.74 -9.89 -11.84
C SER A 72 9.27 -10.30 -10.47
N CYS A 73 8.50 -10.07 -9.42
CA CYS A 73 8.94 -10.28 -8.04
C CYS A 73 7.86 -10.96 -7.20
N ASP A 74 8.19 -12.14 -6.68
CA ASP A 74 7.45 -12.80 -5.62
C ASP A 74 8.12 -12.48 -4.28
N GLN A 75 7.31 -12.14 -3.29
CA GLN A 75 7.80 -11.89 -1.93
C GLN A 75 7.03 -12.76 -0.94
N SER A 76 7.71 -13.33 0.02
CA SER A 76 7.07 -14.10 1.07
C SER A 76 7.76 -13.90 2.42
N GLY A 77 6.98 -13.98 3.49
CA GLY A 77 7.49 -13.83 4.85
C GLY A 77 6.51 -14.33 5.88
N VAL A 78 7.01 -14.56 7.08
CA VAL A 78 6.20 -14.98 8.23
C VAL A 78 6.42 -14.03 9.40
N GLY A 79 5.40 -13.93 10.26
CA GLY A 79 5.46 -13.14 11.48
C GLY A 79 4.49 -13.68 12.53
N PHE A 80 4.63 -13.19 13.75
CA PHE A 80 3.77 -13.55 14.88
C PHE A 80 3.28 -12.31 15.61
N THR A 81 2.00 -12.28 15.92
CA THR A 81 1.31 -11.20 16.62
C THR A 81 0.79 -11.72 17.96
N PRO A 82 1.37 -11.38 19.10
CA PRO A 82 0.71 -11.58 20.38
C PRO A 82 -0.56 -10.73 20.46
N ILE A 83 -1.59 -11.23 21.12
CA ILE A 83 -2.89 -10.57 21.25
C ILE A 83 -3.34 -10.68 22.69
N ILE A 84 -3.78 -9.58 23.29
CA ILE A 84 -4.42 -9.54 24.60
C ILE A 84 -5.73 -8.78 24.50
N GLY A 85 -6.68 -9.13 25.34
CA GLY A 85 -7.98 -8.46 25.38
C GLY A 85 -8.65 -8.62 26.73
N VAL A 86 -9.55 -7.69 27.04
CA VAL A 86 -10.40 -7.72 28.20
C VAL A 86 -11.83 -7.34 27.83
N ASP A 87 -12.78 -7.88 28.54
CA ASP A 87 -14.19 -7.59 28.40
C ASP A 87 -14.82 -7.44 29.77
N PHE A 88 -15.58 -6.36 29.96
CA PHE A 88 -16.29 -6.07 31.20
C PHE A 88 -17.75 -5.73 30.91
N LYS A 89 -18.66 -6.51 31.47
CA LYS A 89 -20.10 -6.36 31.32
C LYS A 89 -20.74 -5.99 32.63
N THR A 90 -21.55 -4.94 32.64
CA THR A 90 -22.31 -4.53 33.83
C THR A 90 -23.68 -3.98 33.44
N GLY A 91 -24.73 -4.61 33.94
CA GLY A 91 -26.11 -4.27 33.57
C GLY A 91 -26.32 -4.31 32.05
N LYS A 92 -26.64 -3.17 31.45
CA LYS A 92 -26.88 -3.00 30.01
C LYS A 92 -25.64 -2.57 29.22
N TRP A 93 -24.49 -2.44 29.87
CA TRP A 93 -23.23 -1.97 29.28
C TRP A 93 -22.25 -3.10 29.08
N ASN A 94 -21.50 -3.03 27.99
CA ASN A 94 -20.34 -3.86 27.74
C ASN A 94 -19.15 -2.96 27.35
N PHE A 95 -17.99 -3.18 27.93
CA PHE A 95 -16.74 -2.47 27.63
C PHE A 95 -15.71 -3.49 27.21
N ALA A 96 -15.07 -3.26 26.07
CA ALA A 96 -14.05 -4.16 25.56
C ALA A 96 -12.80 -3.39 25.18
N ALA A 97 -11.64 -3.98 25.43
CA ALA A 97 -10.38 -3.49 24.94
C ALA A 97 -9.55 -4.66 24.38
N LYS A 98 -8.91 -4.45 23.24
CA LYS A 98 -8.02 -5.42 22.62
C LYS A 98 -6.74 -4.73 22.16
N TYR A 99 -5.60 -5.35 22.39
CA TYR A 99 -4.32 -4.92 21.86
C TYR A 99 -3.63 -6.05 21.11
N GLU A 100 -3.28 -5.79 19.87
CA GLU A 100 -2.46 -6.65 19.04
C GLU A 100 -1.08 -6.02 18.90
N PHE A 101 -0.03 -6.74 19.27
CA PHE A 101 1.33 -6.24 19.15
C PHE A 101 1.75 -6.17 17.69
N LYS A 102 2.74 -5.33 17.39
CA LYS A 102 3.33 -5.22 16.06
C LYS A 102 3.83 -6.59 15.59
N THR A 103 3.43 -6.98 14.37
CA THR A 103 3.95 -8.17 13.70
C THR A 103 5.16 -7.79 12.87
N ARG A 104 6.33 -8.28 13.23
CA ARG A 104 7.52 -8.10 12.43
C ARG A 104 7.56 -9.12 11.30
N ILE A 105 7.55 -8.63 10.05
CA ILE A 105 7.65 -9.49 8.86
C ILE A 105 8.86 -9.04 8.06
N ARG A 106 9.66 -10.01 7.61
CA ARG A 106 10.76 -9.81 6.65
C ARG A 106 10.40 -10.60 5.40
N LEU A 107 9.98 -9.86 4.38
CA LEU A 107 9.63 -10.40 3.07
C LEU A 107 10.92 -10.68 2.30
N LYS A 108 11.10 -11.92 1.87
CA LYS A 108 12.22 -12.32 1.01
C LYS A 108 11.77 -12.26 -0.44
N ASN A 109 12.54 -11.55 -1.26
CA ASN A 109 12.32 -11.45 -2.69
C ASN A 109 12.80 -12.70 -3.42
N LYS A 110 12.02 -13.10 -4.41
CA LYS A 110 12.40 -13.98 -5.50
C LYS A 110 12.04 -13.27 -6.79
N SER A 111 13.05 -12.70 -7.44
CA SER A 111 12.85 -11.77 -8.54
C SER A 111 13.58 -12.19 -9.80
N VAL A 112 12.94 -11.91 -10.93
CA VAL A 112 13.57 -11.92 -12.25
C VAL A 112 13.29 -10.55 -12.85
N ASN A 113 14.30 -9.69 -12.84
CA ASN A 113 14.17 -8.32 -13.30
C ASN A 113 15.04 -8.09 -14.53
N GLN A 114 14.44 -7.51 -15.56
CA GLN A 114 15.17 -6.93 -16.68
C GLN A 114 15.31 -5.43 -16.41
N VAL A 115 16.54 -4.94 -16.48
CA VAL A 115 16.83 -3.52 -16.28
C VAL A 115 17.52 -2.94 -17.51
N PRO A 116 17.32 -1.65 -17.80
CA PRO A 116 18.03 -0.98 -18.85
C PRO A 116 19.55 -1.13 -18.65
N SER A 117 20.25 -1.39 -19.71
CA SER A 117 21.72 -1.43 -19.73
C SER A 117 22.25 -0.23 -20.49
N ILE A 118 23.10 0.55 -19.86
CA ILE A 118 23.91 1.51 -20.58
C ILE A 118 25.14 0.77 -21.06
N GLY A 119 25.22 0.50 -22.36
CA GLY A 119 26.40 -0.05 -22.99
C GLY A 119 27.56 0.96 -22.99
N ASN A 120 28.43 0.91 -23.99
CA ASN A 120 29.48 1.91 -24.12
C ASN A 120 28.87 3.23 -24.67
N LEU A 121 28.33 4.06 -23.77
CA LEU A 121 27.66 5.32 -24.13
C LEU A 121 28.53 6.24 -25.02
N PRO A 122 29.85 6.42 -24.75
CA PRO A 122 30.71 7.19 -25.64
C PRO A 122 30.73 6.67 -27.08
N ASP A 123 30.90 5.36 -27.26
CA ASP A 123 30.92 4.76 -28.60
C ASP A 123 29.56 4.81 -29.29
N ASN A 124 28.49 4.58 -28.55
CA ASN A 124 27.13 4.64 -29.08
C ASN A 124 26.78 6.05 -29.56
N LEU A 125 27.12 7.08 -28.79
CA LEU A 125 26.95 8.49 -29.19
C LEU A 125 27.82 8.85 -30.39
N ARG A 126 29.10 8.42 -30.38
CA ARG A 126 29.98 8.61 -31.52
C ARG A 126 29.38 8.04 -32.82
N ASN A 127 28.92 6.78 -32.73
CA ASN A 127 28.33 6.10 -33.88
C ASN A 127 27.02 6.77 -34.33
N ALA A 128 26.21 7.29 -33.43
CA ALA A 128 25.01 8.04 -33.74
C ALA A 128 25.32 9.35 -34.47
N TYR A 129 26.38 10.09 -34.05
CA TYR A 129 26.84 11.29 -34.78
C TYR A 129 27.32 10.95 -36.20
N ILE A 130 28.10 9.87 -36.35
CA ILE A 130 28.58 9.42 -37.66
C ILE A 130 27.41 9.02 -38.56
N ALA A 131 26.44 8.27 -38.04
CA ALA A 131 25.22 7.89 -38.75
C ALA A 131 24.35 9.09 -39.12
N GLY A 132 24.42 10.18 -38.35
CA GLY A 132 23.78 11.46 -38.62
C GLY A 132 24.54 12.33 -39.60
N GLY A 133 25.64 11.84 -40.21
CA GLY A 133 26.43 12.55 -41.24
C GLY A 133 27.58 13.41 -40.68
N VAL A 134 27.89 13.31 -39.38
CA VAL A 134 29.05 13.98 -38.80
C VAL A 134 30.32 13.19 -39.17
N PRO A 135 31.37 13.86 -39.71
CA PRO A 135 32.65 13.21 -40.01
C PRO A 135 33.26 12.55 -38.75
N GLU A 136 33.82 11.36 -38.89
CA GLU A 136 34.35 10.58 -37.78
C GLU A 136 35.33 11.35 -36.87
N ALA A 137 36.24 12.14 -37.49
CA ALA A 137 37.21 12.98 -36.75
C ALA A 137 36.49 14.02 -35.88
N ALA A 138 35.40 14.62 -36.37
CA ALA A 138 34.58 15.58 -35.61
C ALA A 138 33.81 14.88 -34.51
N ALA A 139 33.22 13.69 -34.76
CA ALA A 139 32.54 12.90 -33.78
C ALA A 139 33.50 12.49 -32.64
N ASN A 140 34.71 12.03 -32.95
CA ASN A 140 35.76 11.73 -31.98
C ASN A 140 36.13 12.95 -31.12
N ALA A 141 36.24 14.12 -31.73
CA ALA A 141 36.55 15.36 -31.01
C ALA A 141 35.41 15.76 -30.05
N ILE A 142 34.14 15.58 -30.46
CA ILE A 142 32.98 15.86 -29.61
C ILE A 142 32.99 14.92 -28.40
N ILE A 143 33.10 13.61 -28.61
CA ILE A 143 33.06 12.63 -27.53
C ILE A 143 34.31 12.73 -26.62
N GLY A 144 35.46 13.13 -27.16
CA GLY A 144 36.69 13.38 -26.41
C GLY A 144 36.69 14.67 -25.57
N ASN A 145 35.71 15.56 -25.77
CA ASN A 145 35.59 16.79 -24.99
C ASN A 145 35.35 16.48 -23.50
N PRO A 146 36.14 17.04 -22.57
CA PRO A 146 36.00 16.81 -21.13
C PRO A 146 34.59 17.15 -20.59
N ASP A 147 33.95 18.20 -21.09
CA ASP A 147 32.61 18.61 -20.67
C ASP A 147 31.56 17.56 -21.08
N ILE A 148 31.66 17.00 -22.27
CA ILE A 148 30.81 15.94 -22.77
C ILE A 148 31.00 14.64 -21.98
N GLN A 149 32.26 14.29 -21.68
CA GLN A 149 32.58 13.13 -20.83
C GLN A 149 32.03 13.30 -19.41
N GLY A 150 32.14 14.49 -18.84
CA GLY A 150 31.57 14.85 -17.55
C GLY A 150 30.06 14.72 -17.54
N ALA A 151 29.39 15.24 -18.59
CA ALA A 151 27.93 15.14 -18.74
C ALA A 151 27.46 13.69 -18.90
N MET A 152 28.18 12.84 -19.64
CA MET A 152 27.90 11.41 -19.77
C MET A 152 28.05 10.66 -18.44
N GLY A 153 29.08 11.00 -17.68
CA GLY A 153 29.32 10.45 -16.34
C GLY A 153 28.20 10.81 -15.35
N GLN A 154 27.73 12.06 -15.38
CA GLN A 154 26.59 12.51 -14.60
C GLN A 154 25.30 11.79 -15.00
N LEU A 155 25.01 11.68 -16.30
CA LEU A 155 23.85 10.97 -16.83
C LEU A 155 23.83 9.52 -16.37
N LYS A 156 24.99 8.84 -16.44
CA LYS A 156 25.09 7.46 -15.95
C LYS A 156 24.80 7.36 -14.44
N THR A 157 25.37 8.24 -13.65
CA THR A 157 25.15 8.25 -12.19
C THR A 157 23.70 8.52 -11.83
N GLU A 158 23.06 9.49 -12.51
CA GLU A 158 21.63 9.78 -12.33
C GLU A 158 20.76 8.61 -12.75
N PHE A 159 21.08 7.97 -13.86
CA PHE A 159 20.37 6.82 -14.35
C PHE A 159 20.44 5.65 -13.35
N ASP A 160 21.66 5.28 -12.91
CA ASP A 160 21.87 4.21 -11.94
C ASP A 160 21.12 4.50 -10.62
N THR A 161 21.16 5.76 -10.15
CA THR A 161 20.45 6.19 -8.94
C THR A 161 18.92 6.10 -9.08
N LYS A 162 18.38 6.52 -10.23
CA LYS A 162 16.94 6.45 -10.50
C LYS A 162 16.49 4.99 -10.65
N LEU A 163 17.30 4.17 -11.30
CA LEU A 163 17.04 2.74 -11.46
C LEU A 163 17.02 2.03 -10.09
N GLU A 164 18.05 2.24 -9.28
CA GLU A 164 18.14 1.71 -7.91
C GLU A 164 16.89 2.10 -7.09
N LYS A 165 16.48 3.36 -7.19
CA LYS A 165 15.28 3.85 -6.50
C LYS A 165 13.99 3.20 -7.01
N ALA A 166 13.92 2.87 -8.29
CA ALA A 166 12.72 2.29 -8.91
C ALA A 166 12.56 0.80 -8.62
N ILE A 167 13.64 0.04 -8.61
CA ILE A 167 13.62 -1.43 -8.55
C ILE A 167 14.39 -2.02 -7.35
N GLY A 168 15.15 -1.22 -6.61
CA GLY A 168 15.97 -1.71 -5.50
C GLY A 168 15.17 -2.39 -4.37
N GLU A 169 13.88 -2.07 -4.25
CA GLU A 169 12.94 -2.80 -3.37
C GLU A 169 12.76 -4.26 -3.81
N TYR A 170 12.91 -4.52 -5.11
CA TYR A 170 12.59 -5.80 -5.76
C TYR A 170 13.83 -6.59 -6.19
N GLU A 171 14.99 -6.26 -5.65
CA GLU A 171 16.24 -6.98 -5.90
C GLU A 171 16.14 -8.43 -5.44
N ASP A 172 16.64 -9.38 -6.25
CA ASP A 172 16.54 -10.81 -5.94
C ASP A 172 17.29 -11.17 -4.65
N GLY A 173 16.66 -12.01 -3.84
CA GLY A 173 17.20 -12.45 -2.55
C GLY A 173 17.16 -11.42 -1.43
N LYS A 174 16.87 -10.14 -1.72
CA LYS A 174 16.77 -9.08 -0.71
C LYS A 174 15.65 -9.36 0.28
N LYS A 175 15.87 -9.00 1.53
CA LYS A 175 14.86 -9.02 2.58
C LYS A 175 14.41 -7.60 2.88
N ILE A 176 13.13 -7.35 2.70
CA ILE A 176 12.52 -6.05 2.97
C ILE A 176 11.59 -6.12 4.18
N ALA A 177 11.44 -5.00 4.87
CA ALA A 177 10.50 -4.89 5.96
C ALA A 177 9.07 -4.70 5.43
N GLY A 178 8.13 -5.48 5.97
CA GLY A 178 6.70 -5.40 5.70
C GLY A 178 5.92 -5.63 6.99
N ASP A 179 6.22 -4.84 8.04
CA ASP A 179 5.63 -5.01 9.35
C ASP A 179 4.13 -4.68 9.32
N ILE A 180 3.32 -5.44 10.10
CA ILE A 180 1.95 -5.07 10.38
C ILE A 180 1.95 -4.22 11.66
N PRO A 181 1.28 -3.05 11.67
CA PRO A 181 1.26 -2.16 12.83
C PRO A 181 0.66 -2.80 14.06
N ALA A 182 1.06 -2.32 15.24
CA ALA A 182 0.32 -2.60 16.47
C ALA A 182 -1.09 -2.00 16.36
N TYR A 183 -2.05 -2.60 17.02
CA TYR A 183 -3.46 -2.26 16.91
C TYR A 183 -4.11 -2.25 18.29
N LEU A 184 -4.72 -1.11 18.65
CA LEU A 184 -5.57 -0.95 19.83
C LEU A 184 -7.01 -0.80 19.37
N ALA A 185 -7.91 -1.62 19.94
CA ALA A 185 -9.34 -1.47 19.78
C ALA A 185 -9.99 -1.24 21.16
N LEU A 186 -10.84 -0.23 21.23
CA LEU A 186 -11.71 0.04 22.37
C LEU A 186 -13.15 0.03 21.89
N GLY A 187 -14.03 -0.59 22.65
CA GLY A 187 -15.44 -0.71 22.31
C GLY A 187 -16.34 -0.52 23.51
N VAL A 188 -17.49 0.13 23.30
CA VAL A 188 -18.56 0.26 24.27
C VAL A 188 -19.87 -0.16 23.61
N GLY A 189 -20.52 -1.16 24.21
CA GLY A 189 -21.85 -1.60 23.82
C GLY A 189 -22.88 -1.19 24.86
N TYR A 190 -24.07 -0.84 24.40
CA TYR A 190 -25.21 -0.52 25.26
C TYR A 190 -26.48 -1.16 24.71
N SER A 191 -27.18 -1.91 25.54
CA SER A 191 -28.47 -2.55 25.22
C SER A 191 -29.59 -1.90 26.02
N PRO A 192 -30.22 -0.82 25.52
CA PRO A 192 -31.29 -0.11 26.24
C PRO A 192 -32.48 -1.02 26.52
N VAL A 193 -32.78 -1.89 25.57
CA VAL A 193 -33.77 -2.97 25.68
C VAL A 193 -33.19 -4.22 25.02
N ASP A 194 -33.75 -5.39 25.29
CA ASP A 194 -33.22 -6.67 24.79
C ASP A 194 -33.12 -6.74 23.27
N ALA A 195 -34.05 -6.09 22.58
CA ALA A 195 -34.11 -6.08 21.11
C ALA A 195 -33.18 -5.05 20.44
N VAL A 196 -32.50 -4.17 21.19
CA VAL A 196 -31.70 -3.08 20.60
C VAL A 196 -30.30 -3.08 21.19
N ARG A 197 -29.30 -3.10 20.37
CA ARG A 197 -27.87 -3.01 20.70
C ARG A 197 -27.23 -1.86 19.97
N VAL A 198 -26.58 -0.97 20.70
CA VAL A 198 -25.81 0.17 20.16
C VAL A 198 -24.34 -0.05 20.50
N ASN A 199 -23.48 0.17 19.54
CA ASN A 199 -22.05 0.02 19.70
C ASN A 199 -21.32 1.28 19.22
N VAL A 200 -20.31 1.70 19.97
CA VAL A 200 -19.32 2.69 19.54
C VAL A 200 -17.93 2.12 19.75
N GLY A 201 -17.03 2.44 18.85
CA GLY A 201 -15.69 1.92 18.89
C GLY A 201 -14.66 2.91 18.42
N PHE A 202 -13.45 2.68 18.88
CA PHE A 202 -12.26 3.42 18.51
C PHE A 202 -11.14 2.44 18.21
N HIS A 203 -10.45 2.64 17.08
CA HIS A 203 -9.28 1.87 16.70
C HIS A 203 -8.10 2.81 16.49
N TRP A 204 -6.93 2.37 16.93
CA TRP A 204 -5.66 3.01 16.65
C TRP A 204 -4.69 1.99 16.08
N PHE A 205 -4.10 2.33 14.95
CA PHE A 205 -3.05 1.56 14.31
C PHE A 205 -1.76 2.35 14.40
N ASP A 206 -0.71 1.72 14.90
CA ASP A 206 0.61 2.35 15.07
C ASP A 206 1.45 2.25 13.78
N ASP A 207 0.90 2.77 12.66
CA ASP A 207 1.52 2.69 11.35
C ASP A 207 2.90 3.35 11.33
N LYS A 208 3.05 4.45 12.09
CA LYS A 208 4.31 5.21 12.15
C LYS A 208 5.49 4.37 12.64
N HIS A 209 5.25 3.35 13.44
CA HIS A 209 6.27 2.45 13.98
C HIS A 209 6.28 1.07 13.31
N ALA A 210 5.44 0.83 12.31
CA ALA A 210 5.46 -0.38 11.49
C ALA A 210 6.43 -0.21 10.33
N THR A 211 7.62 -0.77 10.45
CA THR A 211 8.70 -0.59 9.48
C THR A 211 8.28 -1.10 8.10
N SER A 212 8.38 -0.23 7.12
CA SER A 212 8.20 -0.52 5.69
C SER A 212 9.49 -0.25 4.93
N TYR A 213 9.53 -0.61 3.64
CA TYR A 213 10.69 -0.33 2.80
C TYR A 213 11.04 1.16 2.79
N ASN A 214 12.34 1.46 2.87
CA ASN A 214 12.90 2.82 2.95
C ASN A 214 12.32 3.69 4.09
N ASN A 215 11.85 3.07 5.16
CA ASN A 215 11.26 3.75 6.33
C ASN A 215 10.18 4.77 5.94
N ARG A 216 9.39 4.47 4.90
CA ARG A 216 8.34 5.36 4.39
C ARG A 216 7.35 5.79 5.46
N GLN A 217 7.06 4.90 6.43
CA GLN A 217 6.14 5.16 7.54
C GLN A 217 6.58 6.33 8.44
N GLU A 218 7.88 6.68 8.47
CA GLU A 218 8.39 7.80 9.28
C GLU A 218 7.86 9.16 8.80
N LYS A 219 7.44 9.25 7.54
CA LYS A 219 6.80 10.44 6.97
C LYS A 219 5.40 10.70 7.54
N LEU A 220 4.74 9.69 8.12
CA LEU A 220 3.44 9.87 8.74
C LEU A 220 3.53 10.78 9.96
N LYS A 221 2.54 11.65 10.16
CA LYS A 221 2.42 12.48 11.36
C LYS A 221 2.13 11.64 12.60
N ARG A 222 1.27 10.65 12.44
CA ARG A 222 0.80 9.72 13.47
C ARG A 222 0.28 8.43 12.83
N GLY A 223 -0.09 7.46 13.64
CA GLY A 223 -0.81 6.28 13.21
C GLY A 223 -2.26 6.59 12.77
N THR A 224 -2.90 5.62 12.17
CA THR A 224 -4.30 5.69 11.71
C THR A 224 -5.25 5.64 12.89
N LEU A 225 -6.29 6.47 12.85
CA LEU A 225 -7.41 6.46 13.79
C LEU A 225 -8.69 6.06 13.07
N GLU A 226 -9.46 5.19 13.68
CA GLU A 226 -10.80 4.85 13.23
C GLU A 226 -11.82 5.06 14.34
N TYR A 227 -12.95 5.64 13.97
CA TYR A 227 -14.11 5.79 14.83
C TYR A 227 -15.27 5.06 14.18
N ASN A 228 -16.01 4.28 14.95
CA ASN A 228 -17.15 3.57 14.43
C ASN A 228 -18.34 3.64 15.39
N ALA A 229 -19.53 3.57 14.83
CA ALA A 229 -20.78 3.46 15.56
C ALA A 229 -21.74 2.56 14.78
N GLY A 230 -22.52 1.79 15.50
CA GLY A 230 -23.49 0.90 14.89
C GLY A 230 -24.68 0.62 15.79
N VAL A 231 -25.76 0.20 15.18
CA VAL A 231 -26.96 -0.24 15.87
C VAL A 231 -27.47 -1.54 15.25
N GLU A 232 -27.92 -2.42 16.11
CA GLU A 232 -28.62 -3.65 15.75
C GLU A 232 -29.99 -3.66 16.40
N VAL A 233 -30.98 -4.18 15.67
CA VAL A 233 -32.36 -4.30 16.12
C VAL A 233 -32.92 -5.66 15.77
N ASP A 234 -33.37 -6.43 16.76
CA ASP A 234 -34.09 -7.65 16.58
C ASP A 234 -35.55 -7.30 16.19
N VAL A 235 -35.84 -7.34 14.88
CA VAL A 235 -37.18 -7.04 14.34
C VAL A 235 -38.17 -8.11 14.80
N ASN A 236 -37.71 -9.33 14.86
CA ASN A 236 -38.47 -10.49 15.39
C ASN A 236 -37.48 -11.62 15.73
N LYS A 237 -38.00 -12.78 16.16
CA LYS A 237 -37.20 -13.97 16.56
C LYS A 237 -36.32 -14.55 15.43
N LYS A 238 -36.56 -14.14 14.17
CA LYS A 238 -35.86 -14.68 13.00
C LYS A 238 -35.00 -13.66 12.28
N ILE A 239 -35.18 -12.36 12.54
CA ILE A 239 -34.51 -11.31 11.78
C ILE A 239 -33.96 -10.26 12.72
N THR A 240 -32.65 -10.06 12.62
CA THR A 240 -31.93 -8.91 13.17
C THR A 240 -31.47 -8.03 12.02
N LEU A 241 -31.68 -6.73 12.10
CA LEU A 241 -31.16 -5.74 11.16
C LEU A 241 -30.06 -4.91 11.81
N SER A 242 -29.09 -4.50 11.03
CA SER A 242 -27.99 -3.68 11.51
C SER A 242 -27.64 -2.58 10.53
N THR A 243 -27.15 -1.46 11.07
CA THR A 243 -26.51 -0.41 10.29
C THR A 243 -25.34 0.17 11.06
N GLY A 244 -24.35 0.69 10.35
CA GLY A 244 -23.16 1.26 10.97
C GLY A 244 -22.47 2.31 10.12
N TRP A 245 -21.64 3.07 10.78
CA TRP A 245 -20.78 4.09 10.19
C TRP A 245 -19.36 3.91 10.72
N GLN A 246 -18.36 4.19 9.88
CA GLN A 246 -16.96 4.21 10.24
C GLN A 246 -16.26 5.38 9.54
N ASN A 247 -15.44 6.12 10.30
CA ASN A 247 -14.50 7.07 9.77
C ASN A 247 -13.08 6.54 9.95
N THR A 248 -12.30 6.50 8.87
CA THR A 248 -10.88 6.15 8.90
C THR A 248 -10.06 7.39 8.57
N ASN A 249 -9.21 7.81 9.51
CA ASN A 249 -8.37 8.98 9.39
C ASN A 249 -6.89 8.59 9.46
N TYR A 250 -6.25 8.54 8.30
CA TYR A 250 -4.82 8.27 8.18
C TYR A 250 -4.00 9.46 8.66
N GLY A 251 -2.91 9.20 9.38
CA GLY A 251 -1.98 10.23 9.85
C GLY A 251 -1.07 10.77 8.74
N LEU A 252 -1.64 11.15 7.60
CA LEU A 252 -0.89 11.59 6.42
C LEU A 252 -0.12 12.88 6.69
N PRO A 253 1.06 13.08 6.07
CA PRO A 253 1.79 14.34 6.15
C PRO A 253 1.02 15.49 5.46
N ASP A 254 1.31 16.73 5.88
CA ASP A 254 0.84 17.91 5.15
C ASP A 254 1.65 18.04 3.86
N GLU A 255 1.13 17.44 2.83
CA GLU A 255 1.65 17.60 1.48
C GLU A 255 0.85 18.69 0.79
N ASN A 256 1.51 19.83 0.55
CA ASN A 256 0.98 20.91 -0.26
C ASN A 256 1.40 20.75 -1.73
N LEU A 257 0.91 21.62 -2.58
CA LEU A 257 1.20 21.61 -4.03
C LEU A 257 2.71 21.77 -4.33
N ASP A 258 3.45 22.41 -3.41
CA ASP A 258 4.90 22.67 -3.57
C ASP A 258 5.78 21.52 -3.08
N THR A 259 5.19 20.45 -2.50
CA THR A 259 5.97 19.29 -2.07
C THR A 259 6.44 18.50 -3.29
N PRO A 260 7.76 18.41 -3.54
CA PRO A 260 8.27 17.65 -4.67
C PRO A 260 7.77 16.19 -4.67
N ALA A 261 7.42 15.64 -5.83
CA ALA A 261 6.90 14.27 -5.96
C ALA A 261 7.81 13.24 -5.29
N SER A 262 9.13 13.42 -5.36
CA SER A 262 10.11 12.55 -4.70
C SER A 262 10.04 12.55 -3.17
N LYS A 263 9.44 13.58 -2.57
CA LYS A 263 9.29 13.73 -1.11
C LYS A 263 7.89 13.41 -0.62
N ARG A 264 6.92 13.22 -1.51
CA ARG A 264 5.54 12.89 -1.12
C ARG A 264 5.47 11.50 -0.51
N TYR A 265 4.58 11.34 0.45
CA TYR A 265 4.19 10.03 1.01
C TYR A 265 3.35 9.25 0.00
N MET A 266 2.43 9.95 -0.67
CA MET A 266 1.60 9.37 -1.74
C MET A 266 2.26 9.57 -3.10
N ASP A 267 2.08 8.59 -3.95
CA ASP A 267 2.40 8.61 -5.36
C ASP A 267 1.28 7.94 -6.15
N ASP A 268 1.38 7.96 -7.48
CA ASP A 268 0.38 7.37 -8.39
C ASP A 268 0.21 5.86 -8.20
N LYS A 269 1.17 5.20 -7.55
CA LYS A 269 1.16 3.75 -7.30
C LYS A 269 0.61 3.41 -5.92
N SER A 270 0.66 4.34 -4.98
CA SER A 270 0.33 4.12 -3.57
C SER A 270 -0.51 5.27 -3.05
N PHE A 271 -1.79 5.19 -3.33
CA PHE A 271 -2.77 6.18 -2.98
C PHE A 271 -3.57 5.77 -1.74
N VAL A 272 -3.46 6.55 -0.67
CA VAL A 272 -4.19 6.38 0.58
C VAL A 272 -4.80 7.71 0.98
N VAL A 273 -6.10 7.76 1.24
CA VAL A 273 -6.80 8.94 1.74
C VAL A 273 -7.83 8.55 2.79
N SER A 274 -8.11 9.46 3.70
CA SER A 274 -9.13 9.27 4.73
C SER A 274 -10.51 9.04 4.11
N SER A 275 -11.35 8.31 4.82
CA SER A 275 -12.63 7.85 4.28
C SER A 275 -13.74 7.82 5.33
N ASN A 276 -14.97 7.85 4.84
CA ASN A 276 -16.16 7.51 5.60
C ASN A 276 -16.84 6.31 4.95
N SER A 277 -17.30 5.40 5.78
CA SER A 277 -17.99 4.20 5.32
C SER A 277 -19.34 4.09 5.98
N VAL A 278 -20.32 3.57 5.24
CA VAL A 278 -21.63 3.20 5.77
C VAL A 278 -21.90 1.73 5.45
N ALA A 279 -22.55 1.06 6.38
CA ALA A 279 -22.91 -0.34 6.22
C ALA A 279 -24.37 -0.57 6.59
N VAL A 280 -24.98 -1.51 5.90
CA VAL A 280 -26.27 -2.11 6.26
C VAL A 280 -26.14 -3.61 6.22
N GLY A 281 -26.78 -4.30 7.15
CA GLY A 281 -26.73 -5.74 7.21
C GLY A 281 -27.91 -6.34 7.94
N GLY A 282 -27.93 -7.66 7.98
CA GLY A 282 -28.92 -8.40 8.72
C GLY A 282 -28.53 -9.85 8.93
N VAL A 283 -29.12 -10.42 9.95
CA VAL A 283 -28.99 -11.83 10.31
C VAL A 283 -30.36 -12.49 10.14
N TYR A 284 -30.39 -13.60 9.44
CA TYR A 284 -31.54 -14.49 9.40
C TYR A 284 -31.26 -15.73 10.24
N HIS A 285 -31.93 -15.86 11.38
CA HIS A 285 -31.86 -17.00 12.27
C HIS A 285 -32.60 -18.18 11.68
N ILE A 286 -31.87 -19.06 10.96
CA ILE A 286 -32.45 -20.24 10.28
C ILE A 286 -33.03 -21.18 11.34
N ASN A 287 -32.27 -21.43 12.40
CA ASN A 287 -32.68 -22.23 13.57
C ASN A 287 -31.80 -21.86 14.76
N LYS A 288 -31.90 -22.59 15.89
CA LYS A 288 -31.10 -22.31 17.11
C LYS A 288 -29.61 -22.53 16.97
N LYS A 289 -29.17 -23.13 15.87
CA LYS A 289 -27.75 -23.48 15.61
C LYS A 289 -27.17 -22.81 14.38
N MET A 290 -27.98 -22.16 13.54
CA MET A 290 -27.54 -21.65 12.26
C MET A 290 -28.07 -20.24 12.00
N ASP A 291 -27.17 -19.33 11.72
CA ASP A 291 -27.47 -17.94 11.38
C ASP A 291 -26.85 -17.58 10.01
N LEU A 292 -27.65 -17.02 9.11
CA LEU A 292 -27.20 -16.48 7.84
C LEU A 292 -27.01 -14.97 7.98
N ASN A 293 -25.80 -14.50 7.76
CA ASN A 293 -25.43 -13.09 7.79
C ASN A 293 -25.31 -12.54 6.37
N VAL A 294 -25.86 -11.37 6.11
CA VAL A 294 -25.70 -10.64 4.84
C VAL A 294 -25.39 -9.19 5.17
N ALA A 295 -24.40 -8.62 4.51
CA ALA A 295 -24.02 -7.23 4.70
C ALA A 295 -23.58 -6.57 3.40
N TYR A 296 -23.84 -5.27 3.31
CA TYR A 296 -23.31 -4.39 2.29
C TYR A 296 -22.61 -3.20 2.98
N PHE A 297 -21.47 -2.83 2.44
CA PHE A 297 -20.60 -1.79 2.97
C PHE A 297 -20.10 -0.91 1.82
N HIS A 298 -20.26 0.39 1.94
CA HIS A 298 -19.80 1.37 0.97
C HIS A 298 -18.86 2.37 1.61
N THR A 299 -17.71 2.63 0.96
CA THR A 299 -16.71 3.58 1.41
C THR A 299 -16.59 4.76 0.45
N PHE A 300 -16.76 5.96 0.99
CA PHE A 300 -16.50 7.24 0.35
C PHE A 300 -15.11 7.71 0.77
N TYR A 301 -14.20 7.82 -0.18
CA TYR A 301 -12.85 8.34 0.06
C TYR A 301 -12.81 9.85 -0.17
N GLN A 302 -11.92 10.52 0.57
CA GLN A 302 -11.65 11.93 0.31
C GLN A 302 -11.07 12.10 -1.08
N HIS A 303 -11.59 13.09 -1.81
CA HIS A 303 -11.05 13.49 -3.08
C HIS A 303 -9.77 14.30 -2.87
N LYS A 304 -8.69 13.98 -3.56
CA LYS A 304 -7.44 14.73 -3.47
C LYS A 304 -6.91 15.09 -4.84
N LYS A 305 -6.60 16.38 -5.01
CA LYS A 305 -5.90 16.92 -6.18
C LYS A 305 -4.52 17.38 -5.78
N THR A 306 -3.54 17.09 -6.62
CA THR A 306 -2.19 17.62 -6.51
C THR A 306 -1.80 18.27 -7.82
N SER A 307 -0.99 19.32 -7.74
CA SER A 307 -0.38 19.96 -8.91
C SER A 307 1.06 20.31 -8.59
N GLU A 308 1.95 20.13 -9.51
CA GLU A 308 3.35 20.52 -9.37
C GLU A 308 3.91 21.04 -10.67
N MET A 309 4.82 21.98 -10.58
CA MET A 309 5.59 22.46 -11.72
C MET A 309 6.86 21.65 -11.83
N VAL A 310 6.97 20.87 -12.91
CA VAL A 310 8.16 20.08 -13.21
C VAL A 310 9.04 20.87 -14.15
N GLN A 311 10.23 21.26 -13.69
CA GLN A 311 11.22 21.94 -14.51
C GLN A 311 11.88 20.93 -15.45
N LEU A 312 11.73 21.12 -16.76
CA LEU A 312 12.34 20.28 -17.79
C LEU A 312 13.69 20.82 -18.24
N SER A 313 13.85 22.16 -18.25
CA SER A 313 15.10 22.87 -18.54
C SER A 313 15.07 24.24 -17.88
N ALA A 314 16.16 25.03 -18.01
CA ALA A 314 16.21 26.40 -17.45
C ALA A 314 15.04 27.28 -17.95
N GLU A 315 14.51 27.01 -19.15
CA GLU A 315 13.49 27.84 -19.80
C GLU A 315 12.13 27.14 -19.94
N LYS A 316 12.02 25.83 -19.64
CA LYS A 316 10.80 25.04 -19.86
C LYS A 316 10.36 24.34 -18.60
N SER A 317 9.12 24.59 -18.22
CA SER A 317 8.42 23.86 -17.17
C SER A 317 7.08 23.34 -17.68
N ILE A 318 6.61 22.25 -17.11
CA ILE A 318 5.26 21.73 -17.30
C ILE A 318 4.55 21.66 -15.97
N ASN A 319 3.26 21.96 -15.98
CA ASN A 319 2.42 21.74 -14.81
C ASN A 319 1.87 20.31 -14.89
N TYR A 320 2.25 19.48 -13.91
CA TYR A 320 1.73 18.13 -13.75
C TYR A 320 0.66 18.14 -12.65
N SER A 321 -0.54 17.67 -12.97
CA SER A 321 -1.62 17.57 -12.01
C SER A 321 -2.15 16.16 -11.94
N SER A 322 -2.42 15.68 -10.72
CA SER A 322 -3.05 14.39 -10.46
C SER A 322 -4.35 14.60 -9.71
N ASP A 323 -5.38 13.88 -10.13
CA ASP A 323 -6.70 13.87 -9.53
C ASP A 323 -7.01 12.45 -9.06
N TYR A 324 -7.11 12.27 -7.72
CA TYR A 324 -7.29 10.97 -7.10
C TYR A 324 -8.71 10.80 -6.58
N THR A 325 -9.42 9.85 -7.16
CA THR A 325 -10.75 9.43 -6.72
C THR A 325 -10.78 7.93 -6.46
N ARG A 326 -11.51 7.53 -5.43
CA ARG A 326 -11.71 6.12 -5.10
C ARG A 326 -13.08 5.93 -4.45
N ASN A 327 -13.69 4.81 -4.72
CA ASN A 327 -14.80 4.26 -3.94
C ASN A 327 -14.58 2.76 -3.74
N ASN A 328 -15.27 2.19 -2.77
CA ASN A 328 -15.22 0.75 -2.53
C ASN A 328 -16.60 0.25 -2.12
N ASN A 329 -16.99 -0.89 -2.69
CA ASN A 329 -18.23 -1.59 -2.39
C ASN A 329 -17.89 -3.00 -1.96
N VAL A 330 -18.38 -3.43 -0.81
CA VAL A 330 -18.16 -4.78 -0.30
C VAL A 330 -19.50 -5.43 -0.04
N PHE A 331 -19.68 -6.61 -0.56
CA PHE A 331 -20.79 -7.50 -0.29
C PHE A 331 -20.30 -8.70 0.51
N ALA A 332 -20.91 -9.00 1.62
CA ALA A 332 -20.51 -10.09 2.48
C ALA A 332 -21.67 -11.03 2.78
N VAL A 333 -21.41 -12.32 2.76
CA VAL A 333 -22.32 -13.38 3.20
C VAL A 333 -21.55 -14.30 4.14
N GLY A 334 -22.13 -14.65 5.26
CA GLY A 334 -21.57 -15.53 6.28
C GLY A 334 -22.60 -16.51 6.81
N LEU A 335 -22.15 -17.68 7.22
CA LEU A 335 -22.96 -18.67 7.90
C LEU A 335 -22.31 -19.01 9.24
N ASP A 336 -23.01 -18.73 10.34
CA ASP A 336 -22.58 -19.13 11.67
C ASP A 336 -23.26 -20.45 12.07
N ILE A 337 -22.45 -21.37 12.57
CA ILE A 337 -22.93 -22.70 13.02
C ILE A 337 -22.51 -22.89 14.48
N ASN A 338 -23.49 -23.03 15.37
CA ASN A 338 -23.29 -23.31 16.78
C ASN A 338 -23.49 -24.82 17.06
N PHE A 339 -22.48 -25.46 17.59
CA PHE A 339 -22.42 -26.90 17.85
C PHE A 339 -23.00 -27.28 19.20
#